data_513f1ae0e618f80710f961ab225145b0
#
_entry.id   513f1ae0e618f80710f961ab225145b0
#
_cell.length_a   1.000
_cell.length_b   1.000
_cell.length_c   1.000
_cell.angle_alpha   90.00
_cell.angle_beta   90.00
_cell.angle_gamma   90.00
#
_symmetry.space_group_name_H-M   'P 1'
#
loop_
_entity.id
_entity.type
_entity.pdbx_description
1 polymer ?
#
loop_
_entity_poly.entity_id
_entity_poly.type
_entity_poly.pdbx_seq_one_letter_code
_entity_poly.pdbx_strand_id
1 'polypeptide(L)'
;MSLLHSILLGLVQGVAEFLPISSSGHLAIVEQILGVKGAAEVPGFFDVLLHLGTLAAVFVAYWPEIWEMIQEFFRGISDLIHGTTPTPVPPARRMILLVIVGTLPLFAILGIKDWIESLSSNLYVVGGALIVTGCLLFTSDRVRKGRKNEHSARMTDALIVGAAQALATCPGLSRSGTTISVGCFLGFERKFAVRYSFIMSIPAVLGANILSLKDALGGEVIWKDVPVYLLGVLVAAIVGYACIRLLKMIADKGKFGAFAYYC
;
A
#
# COMPACT_ATOMS: atom_id res chain seq x y z
N MET A 1 18.99 -8.03 16.56
CA MET A 1 18.05 -6.89 16.71
C MET A 1 17.45 -6.88 18.12
N SER A 2 17.22 -5.68 18.74
CA SER A 2 16.57 -5.62 20.06
C SER A 2 15.05 -5.76 19.94
N LEU A 3 14.41 -6.30 21.01
CA LEU A 3 12.96 -6.43 21.09
C LEU A 3 12.25 -5.07 20.93
N LEU A 4 12.82 -4.03 21.55
CA LEU A 4 12.29 -2.67 21.48
C LEU A 4 12.31 -2.13 20.05
N HIS A 5 13.41 -2.32 19.32
CA HIS A 5 13.52 -1.89 17.92
C HIS A 5 12.47 -2.59 17.04
N SER A 6 12.27 -3.90 17.23
CA SER A 6 11.26 -4.65 16.47
C SER A 6 9.83 -4.13 16.72
N ILE A 7 9.49 -3.86 17.98
CA ILE A 7 8.16 -3.31 18.33
C ILE A 7 7.99 -1.90 17.75
N LEU A 8 8.99 -1.03 17.87
CA LEU A 8 8.93 0.34 17.37
C LEU A 8 8.80 0.37 15.85
N LEU A 9 9.61 -0.40 15.13
CA LEU A 9 9.53 -0.48 13.67
C LEU A 9 8.21 -1.11 13.21
N GLY A 10 7.72 -2.14 13.91
CA GLY A 10 6.39 -2.71 13.67
C GLY A 10 5.25 -1.70 13.87
N LEU A 11 5.34 -0.87 14.91
CA LEU A 11 4.36 0.19 15.17
C LEU A 11 4.41 1.28 14.08
N VAL A 12 5.61 1.74 13.72
CA VAL A 12 5.79 2.75 12.66
C VAL A 12 5.27 2.22 11.34
N GLN A 13 5.63 1.00 10.96
CA GLN A 13 5.14 0.36 9.74
C GLN A 13 3.62 0.22 9.75
N GLY A 14 3.03 -0.32 10.83
CA GLY A 14 1.59 -0.51 10.92
C GLY A 14 0.79 0.80 10.83
N VAL A 15 1.31 1.88 11.41
CA VAL A 15 0.68 3.21 11.33
C VAL A 15 0.86 3.80 9.93
N ALA A 16 2.09 3.87 9.45
CA ALA A 16 2.43 4.68 8.28
C ALA A 16 2.12 3.99 6.94
N GLU A 17 1.91 2.67 6.92
CA GLU A 17 1.54 1.93 5.72
C GLU A 17 0.12 2.27 5.25
N PHE A 18 -0.80 2.43 6.19
CA PHE A 18 -2.22 2.65 5.88
C PHE A 18 -2.63 4.11 5.99
N LEU A 19 -2.15 4.82 7.00
CA LEU A 19 -2.35 6.25 7.05
C LEU A 19 -1.57 6.91 5.90
N PRO A 20 -2.12 7.92 5.25
CA PRO A 20 -1.53 8.48 4.04
C PRO A 20 -0.33 9.41 4.37
N ILE A 21 0.69 8.87 5.08
CA ILE A 21 1.84 9.61 5.60
C ILE A 21 3.20 9.06 5.15
N SER A 22 3.24 7.99 4.36
CA SER A 22 4.44 7.30 3.85
C SER A 22 5.21 6.45 4.88
N SER A 23 5.05 5.12 4.80
CA SER A 23 5.80 4.17 5.64
C SER A 23 7.30 4.20 5.37
N SER A 24 7.72 4.19 4.09
CA SER A 24 9.13 4.24 3.70
C SER A 24 9.84 5.50 4.19
N GLY A 25 9.16 6.66 4.16
CA GLY A 25 9.71 7.90 4.70
C GLY A 25 9.91 7.85 6.21
N HIS A 26 8.91 7.36 6.93
CA HIS A 26 8.97 7.28 8.40
C HIS A 26 9.96 6.21 8.88
N LEU A 27 10.00 5.04 8.23
CA LEU A 27 11.00 4.01 8.54
C LEU A 27 12.41 4.57 8.34
N ALA A 28 12.70 5.21 7.20
CA ALA A 28 14.00 5.79 6.92
C ALA A 28 14.45 6.82 8.00
N ILE A 29 13.53 7.64 8.49
CA ILE A 29 13.80 8.62 9.55
C ILE A 29 14.04 7.91 10.90
N VAL A 30 13.17 6.97 11.26
CA VAL A 30 13.26 6.27 12.55
C VAL A 30 14.50 5.39 12.62
N GLU A 31 14.83 4.66 11.56
CA GLU A 31 16.06 3.87 11.47
C GLU A 31 17.31 4.74 11.63
N GLN A 32 17.31 5.94 11.05
CA GLN A 32 18.42 6.87 11.21
C GLN A 32 18.55 7.40 12.64
N ILE A 33 17.42 7.74 13.29
CA ILE A 33 17.40 8.21 14.69
C ILE A 33 17.86 7.10 15.64
N LEU A 34 17.45 5.86 15.40
CA LEU A 34 17.84 4.70 16.20
C LEU A 34 19.28 4.24 15.94
N GLY A 35 19.96 4.84 14.94
CA GLY A 35 21.31 4.43 14.55
C GLY A 35 21.38 3.05 13.89
N VAL A 36 20.24 2.51 13.42
CA VAL A 36 20.13 1.15 12.86
C VAL A 36 20.37 1.18 11.35
N LYS A 37 20.40 2.36 10.73
CA LYS A 37 20.57 2.54 9.30
C LYS A 37 22.00 2.19 8.85
N GLY A 38 22.11 1.23 7.94
CA GLY A 38 23.39 0.81 7.36
C GLY A 38 24.18 -0.15 8.22
N ALA A 39 23.72 -0.49 9.42
CA ALA A 39 24.26 -1.59 10.19
C ALA A 39 23.58 -2.89 9.74
N ALA A 40 24.30 -3.99 9.76
CA ALA A 40 23.78 -5.35 9.57
C ALA A 40 22.70 -5.75 10.61
N GLU A 41 22.11 -4.78 11.30
CA GLU A 41 21.20 -4.96 12.43
C GLU A 41 19.71 -4.96 12.04
N VAL A 42 19.33 -4.34 10.90
CA VAL A 42 17.97 -4.50 10.32
C VAL A 42 18.14 -5.09 8.93
N PRO A 43 18.08 -6.41 8.82
CA PRO A 43 18.15 -7.06 7.51
C PRO A 43 16.96 -6.64 6.65
N GLY A 44 17.17 -6.43 5.34
CA GLY A 44 16.07 -6.24 4.38
C GLY A 44 15.00 -7.33 4.46
N PHE A 45 15.35 -8.49 5.02
CA PHE A 45 14.43 -9.56 5.38
C PHE A 45 13.37 -9.14 6.40
N PHE A 46 13.73 -8.34 7.41
CA PHE A 46 12.76 -7.86 8.41
C PHE A 46 11.76 -6.86 7.79
N ASP A 47 12.22 -5.99 6.90
CA ASP A 47 11.33 -5.05 6.20
C ASP A 47 10.30 -5.80 5.34
N VAL A 48 10.72 -6.84 4.63
CA VAL A 48 9.82 -7.76 3.90
C VAL A 48 8.78 -8.35 4.84
N LEU A 49 9.21 -8.83 6.00
CA LEU A 49 8.30 -9.40 7.00
C LEU A 49 7.31 -8.36 7.56
N LEU A 50 7.75 -7.13 7.82
CA LEU A 50 6.86 -6.05 8.26
C LEU A 50 5.77 -5.74 7.23
N HIS A 51 6.12 -5.71 5.94
CA HIS A 51 5.16 -5.54 4.86
C HIS A 51 4.19 -6.73 4.74
N LEU A 52 4.63 -7.95 4.99
CA LEU A 52 3.75 -9.13 5.08
C LEU A 52 2.78 -9.02 6.27
N GLY A 53 3.24 -8.48 7.40
CA GLY A 53 2.39 -8.19 8.56
C GLY A 53 1.27 -7.20 8.22
N THR A 54 1.61 -6.10 7.58
CA THR A 54 0.60 -5.12 7.14
C THR A 54 -0.31 -5.67 6.03
N LEU A 55 0.22 -6.49 5.14
CA LEU A 55 -0.59 -7.18 4.13
C LEU A 55 -1.62 -8.12 4.78
N ALA A 56 -1.25 -8.85 5.83
CA ALA A 56 -2.19 -9.67 6.61
C ALA A 56 -3.32 -8.81 7.21
N ALA A 57 -3.02 -7.58 7.67
CA ALA A 57 -4.04 -6.65 8.13
C ALA A 57 -5.05 -6.28 7.02
N VAL A 58 -4.60 -6.09 5.77
CA VAL A 58 -5.49 -5.85 4.62
C VAL A 58 -6.38 -7.05 4.37
N PHE A 59 -5.83 -8.26 4.37
CA PHE A 59 -6.62 -9.49 4.20
C PHE A 59 -7.71 -9.61 5.28
N VAL A 60 -7.38 -9.37 6.54
CA VAL A 60 -8.37 -9.42 7.63
C VAL A 60 -9.42 -8.32 7.47
N ALA A 61 -9.02 -7.09 7.14
CA ALA A 61 -9.91 -5.93 7.06
C ALA A 61 -10.88 -5.95 5.88
N TYR A 62 -10.51 -6.66 4.80
CA TYR A 62 -11.27 -6.75 3.55
C TYR A 62 -11.57 -8.20 3.16
N TRP A 63 -11.55 -9.12 4.12
CA TRP A 63 -11.76 -10.55 3.86
C TRP A 63 -13.05 -10.87 3.09
N PRO A 64 -14.23 -10.29 3.44
CA PRO A 64 -15.44 -10.57 2.69
C PRO A 64 -15.33 -10.19 1.20
N GLU A 65 -14.78 -9.00 0.93
CA GLU A 65 -14.60 -8.51 -0.44
C GLU A 65 -13.58 -9.35 -1.22
N ILE A 66 -12.46 -9.71 -0.57
CA ILE A 66 -11.41 -10.54 -1.18
C ILE A 66 -11.96 -11.94 -1.47
N TRP A 67 -12.74 -12.52 -0.56
CA TRP A 67 -13.34 -13.82 -0.75
C TRP A 67 -14.33 -13.83 -1.91
N GLU A 68 -15.17 -12.81 -2.02
CA GLU A 68 -16.06 -12.62 -3.16
C GLU A 68 -15.27 -12.49 -4.47
N MET A 69 -14.17 -11.74 -4.48
CA MET A 69 -13.29 -11.62 -5.64
C MET A 69 -12.69 -12.97 -6.04
N ILE A 70 -12.24 -13.77 -5.07
CA ILE A 70 -11.71 -15.13 -5.32
C ILE A 70 -12.78 -16.00 -5.98
N GLN A 71 -14.01 -16.02 -5.42
CA GLN A 71 -15.11 -16.79 -6.00
C GLN A 71 -15.45 -16.32 -7.41
N GLU A 72 -15.53 -15.01 -7.63
CA GLU A 72 -15.82 -14.44 -8.94
C GLU A 72 -14.70 -14.63 -9.95
N PHE A 73 -13.46 -14.75 -9.52
CA PHE A 73 -12.35 -15.11 -10.40
C PHE A 73 -12.56 -16.50 -11.00
N PHE A 74 -12.86 -17.51 -10.18
CA PHE A 74 -13.12 -18.86 -10.66
C PHE A 74 -14.40 -18.97 -11.50
N ARG A 75 -15.48 -18.27 -11.10
CA ARG A 75 -16.69 -18.17 -11.90
C ARG A 75 -16.42 -17.51 -13.25
N GLY A 76 -15.61 -16.45 -13.28
CA GLY A 76 -15.23 -15.77 -14.50
C GLY A 76 -14.45 -16.67 -15.47
N ILE A 77 -13.56 -17.52 -14.96
CA ILE A 77 -12.86 -18.53 -15.78
C ILE A 77 -13.88 -19.54 -16.34
N SER A 78 -14.80 -20.03 -15.50
CA SER A 78 -15.84 -20.96 -15.93
C SER A 78 -16.73 -20.34 -17.02
N ASP A 79 -17.16 -19.10 -16.82
CA ASP A 79 -18.00 -18.37 -17.80
C ASP A 79 -17.27 -18.18 -19.14
N LEU A 80 -15.95 -17.89 -19.08
CA LEU A 80 -15.13 -17.76 -20.30
C LEU A 80 -15.03 -19.08 -21.07
N ILE A 81 -14.88 -20.20 -20.35
CA ILE A 81 -14.80 -21.54 -20.94
C ILE A 81 -16.15 -21.94 -21.59
N HIS A 82 -17.28 -21.59 -20.95
CA HIS A 82 -18.62 -21.94 -21.42
C HIS A 82 -19.22 -20.88 -22.34
N GLY A 83 -18.51 -19.78 -22.64
CA GLY A 83 -19.01 -18.71 -23.50
C GLY A 83 -20.16 -17.91 -22.90
N THR A 84 -20.32 -17.94 -21.58
CA THR A 84 -21.38 -17.21 -20.85
C THR A 84 -20.80 -15.93 -20.26
N THR A 85 -21.50 -14.80 -20.43
CA THR A 85 -21.12 -13.54 -19.81
C THR A 85 -22.29 -12.98 -19.01
N PRO A 86 -22.17 -12.82 -17.69
CA PRO A 86 -23.25 -12.23 -16.90
C PRO A 86 -23.44 -10.75 -17.26
N THR A 87 -24.69 -10.37 -17.47
CA THR A 87 -25.09 -8.97 -17.67
C THR A 87 -26.14 -8.58 -16.63
N PRO A 88 -25.85 -7.64 -15.71
CA PRO A 88 -24.62 -6.84 -15.58
C PRO A 88 -23.44 -7.63 -15.01
N VAL A 89 -22.20 -7.17 -15.28
CA VAL A 89 -20.98 -7.76 -14.73
C VAL A 89 -20.97 -7.58 -13.21
N PRO A 90 -20.71 -8.65 -12.41
CA PRO A 90 -20.67 -8.57 -10.95
C PRO A 90 -19.65 -7.55 -10.43
N PRO A 91 -19.95 -6.82 -9.34
CA PRO A 91 -19.05 -5.80 -8.77
C PRO A 91 -17.66 -6.35 -8.45
N ALA A 92 -17.59 -7.54 -7.87
CA ALA A 92 -16.31 -8.17 -7.50
C ALA A 92 -15.47 -8.52 -8.75
N ARG A 93 -16.10 -9.02 -9.84
CA ARG A 93 -15.41 -9.27 -11.12
C ARG A 93 -14.88 -7.98 -11.72
N ARG A 94 -15.66 -6.91 -11.66
CA ARG A 94 -15.21 -5.60 -12.12
C ARG A 94 -14.07 -5.05 -11.29
N MET A 95 -14.11 -5.25 -9.97
CA MET A 95 -13.01 -4.89 -9.07
C MET A 95 -11.71 -5.63 -9.44
N ILE A 96 -11.78 -6.94 -9.74
CA ILE A 96 -10.63 -7.72 -10.21
C ILE A 96 -10.00 -7.09 -11.45
N LEU A 97 -10.80 -6.74 -12.44
CA LEU A 97 -10.30 -6.11 -13.68
C LEU A 97 -9.64 -4.74 -13.40
N LEU A 98 -10.26 -3.91 -12.55
CA LEU A 98 -9.69 -2.63 -12.14
C LEU A 98 -8.35 -2.81 -11.41
N VAL A 99 -8.23 -3.82 -10.54
CA VAL A 99 -6.99 -4.13 -9.80
C VAL A 99 -5.91 -4.61 -10.76
N ILE A 100 -6.23 -5.51 -11.69
CA ILE A 100 -5.27 -5.99 -12.70
C ILE A 100 -4.74 -4.81 -13.52
N VAL A 101 -5.63 -3.99 -14.10
CA VAL A 101 -5.25 -2.83 -14.92
C VAL A 101 -4.46 -1.81 -14.11
N GLY A 102 -4.87 -1.55 -12.86
CA GLY A 102 -4.17 -0.64 -11.95
C GLY A 102 -2.79 -1.13 -11.49
N THR A 103 -2.52 -2.44 -11.59
CA THR A 103 -1.21 -3.01 -11.25
C THR A 103 -0.22 -2.96 -12.42
N LEU A 104 -0.71 -2.91 -13.68
CA LEU A 104 0.16 -2.93 -14.87
C LEU A 104 1.27 -1.87 -14.89
N PRO A 105 1.03 -0.59 -14.51
CA PRO A 105 2.08 0.41 -14.54
C PRO A 105 3.28 0.13 -13.64
N LEU A 106 3.13 -0.71 -12.61
CA LEU A 106 4.25 -1.10 -11.73
C LEU A 106 5.33 -1.90 -12.48
N PHE A 107 4.97 -2.64 -13.52
CA PHE A 107 5.96 -3.37 -14.32
C PHE A 107 6.95 -2.43 -15.03
N ALA A 108 6.55 -1.19 -15.36
CA ALA A 108 7.44 -0.20 -15.95
C ALA A 108 8.54 0.27 -14.97
N ILE A 109 8.31 0.13 -13.66
CA ILE A 109 9.26 0.57 -12.62
C ILE A 109 10.32 -0.49 -12.33
N LEU A 110 10.09 -1.76 -12.68
CA LEU A 110 11.01 -2.85 -12.35
C LEU A 110 12.44 -2.61 -12.88
N GLY A 111 12.56 -1.98 -14.04
CA GLY A 111 13.87 -1.68 -14.65
C GLY A 111 14.69 -0.59 -13.95
N ILE A 112 14.07 0.20 -13.06
CA ILE A 112 14.69 1.31 -12.34
C ILE A 112 14.54 1.17 -10.82
N LYS A 113 14.15 -0.02 -10.34
CA LYS A 113 13.89 -0.30 -8.92
C LYS A 113 15.08 0.11 -8.04
N ASP A 114 16.28 -0.37 -8.36
CA ASP A 114 17.49 -0.15 -7.55
C ASP A 114 17.83 1.34 -7.46
N TRP A 115 17.64 2.09 -8.55
CA TRP A 115 17.82 3.53 -8.55
C TRP A 115 16.80 4.23 -7.63
N ILE A 116 15.53 3.84 -7.68
CA ILE A 116 14.48 4.39 -6.81
C ILE A 116 14.80 4.08 -5.34
N GLU A 117 15.18 2.85 -5.03
CA GLU A 117 15.54 2.45 -3.66
C GLU A 117 16.73 3.24 -3.13
N SER A 118 17.72 3.55 -3.98
CA SER A 118 18.87 4.38 -3.59
C SER A 118 18.49 5.78 -3.12
N LEU A 119 17.34 6.31 -3.57
CA LEU A 119 16.84 7.63 -3.15
C LEU A 119 16.45 7.68 -1.67
N SER A 120 16.16 6.53 -1.04
CA SER A 120 15.83 6.46 0.40
C SER A 120 16.94 6.95 1.31
N SER A 121 18.20 6.90 0.86
CA SER A 121 19.36 7.40 1.60
C SER A 121 19.42 8.93 1.66
N ASN A 122 18.70 9.63 0.77
CA ASN A 122 18.70 11.08 0.71
C ASN A 122 17.45 11.66 1.39
N LEU A 123 17.59 12.12 2.63
CA LEU A 123 16.48 12.70 3.40
C LEU A 123 15.85 13.95 2.77
N TYR A 124 16.55 14.69 1.93
CA TYR A 124 15.94 15.82 1.21
C TYR A 124 14.95 15.35 0.16
N VAL A 125 15.25 14.22 -0.52
CA VAL A 125 14.31 13.59 -1.46
C VAL A 125 13.10 13.07 -0.69
N VAL A 126 13.32 12.36 0.41
CA VAL A 126 12.24 11.84 1.27
C VAL A 126 11.36 12.97 1.80
N GLY A 127 11.97 14.06 2.32
CA GLY A 127 11.23 15.22 2.81
C GLY A 127 10.43 15.93 1.72
N GLY A 128 11.03 16.12 0.54
CA GLY A 128 10.33 16.68 -0.63
C GLY A 128 9.13 15.82 -1.07
N ALA A 129 9.30 14.49 -1.06
CA ALA A 129 8.23 13.56 -1.40
C ALA A 129 7.09 13.56 -0.35
N LEU A 130 7.41 13.74 0.94
CA LEU A 130 6.41 13.94 1.99
C LEU A 130 5.59 15.22 1.75
N ILE A 131 6.24 16.34 1.42
CA ILE A 131 5.55 17.59 1.08
C ILE A 131 4.61 17.40 -0.13
N VAL A 132 5.05 16.68 -1.16
CA VAL A 132 4.20 16.33 -2.30
C VAL A 132 2.97 15.52 -1.85
N THR A 133 3.17 14.53 -0.98
CA THR A 133 2.06 13.77 -0.37
C THR A 133 1.09 14.70 0.34
N GLY A 134 1.60 15.62 1.16
CA GLY A 134 0.79 16.63 1.86
C GLY A 134 -0.03 17.48 0.89
N CYS A 135 0.59 17.98 -0.20
CA CYS A 135 -0.09 18.76 -1.23
C CYS A 135 -1.19 17.97 -1.94
N LEU A 136 -0.96 16.68 -2.26
CA LEU A 136 -1.96 15.81 -2.88
C LEU A 136 -3.17 15.61 -1.96
N LEU A 137 -2.94 15.33 -0.67
CA LEU A 137 -4.01 15.16 0.31
C LEU A 137 -4.79 16.45 0.54
N PHE A 138 -4.08 17.58 0.67
CA PHE A 138 -4.69 18.89 0.85
C PHE A 138 -5.60 19.27 -0.32
N THR A 139 -5.13 19.05 -1.54
CA THR A 139 -5.90 19.34 -2.74
C THR A 139 -7.06 18.36 -2.92
N SER A 140 -6.87 17.07 -2.60
CA SER A 140 -7.93 16.07 -2.71
C SER A 140 -9.14 16.34 -1.81
N ASP A 141 -8.93 16.97 -0.65
CA ASP A 141 -10.03 17.38 0.24
C ASP A 141 -10.86 18.55 -0.30
N ARG A 142 -10.30 19.33 -1.23
CA ARG A 142 -10.95 20.49 -1.85
C ARG A 142 -11.69 20.17 -3.13
N VAL A 143 -11.45 18.98 -3.68
CA VAL A 143 -12.16 18.53 -4.88
C VAL A 143 -13.60 18.17 -4.53
N ARG A 144 -14.51 18.44 -5.46
CA ARG A 144 -15.93 18.07 -5.34
C ARG A 144 -16.06 16.56 -5.04
N LYS A 145 -16.94 16.21 -4.12
CA LYS A 145 -17.20 14.81 -3.76
C LYS A 145 -17.55 13.99 -5.00
N GLY A 146 -16.73 12.98 -5.27
CA GLY A 146 -16.95 12.02 -6.34
C GLY A 146 -18.13 11.09 -6.06
N ARG A 147 -18.61 10.43 -7.12
CA ARG A 147 -19.72 9.47 -7.07
C ARG A 147 -19.39 8.15 -7.77
N LYS A 148 -18.18 8.05 -8.37
CA LYS A 148 -17.77 6.82 -9.05
C LYS A 148 -17.48 5.72 -8.03
N ASN A 149 -18.00 4.55 -8.30
CA ASN A 149 -17.76 3.30 -7.59
C ASN A 149 -17.26 2.23 -8.57
N GLU A 150 -17.16 0.97 -8.14
CA GLU A 150 -16.70 -0.16 -8.96
C GLU A 150 -17.49 -0.33 -10.25
N HIS A 151 -18.79 0.01 -10.27
CA HIS A 151 -19.63 -0.10 -11.48
C HIS A 151 -19.35 1.00 -12.50
N SER A 152 -19.02 2.20 -12.05
CA SER A 152 -18.89 3.40 -12.90
C SER A 152 -17.44 3.82 -13.15
N ALA A 153 -16.48 3.28 -12.40
CA ALA A 153 -15.05 3.49 -12.66
C ALA A 153 -14.65 2.86 -14.01
N ARG A 154 -13.85 3.58 -14.80
CA ARG A 154 -13.37 3.12 -16.10
C ARG A 154 -12.00 2.45 -15.94
N MET A 155 -11.62 1.60 -16.90
CA MET A 155 -10.27 1.01 -16.93
C MET A 155 -9.18 2.08 -17.07
N THR A 156 -9.46 3.19 -17.73
CA THR A 156 -8.57 4.35 -17.80
C THR A 156 -8.37 5.00 -16.43
N ASP A 157 -9.41 5.07 -15.60
CA ASP A 157 -9.28 5.57 -14.23
C ASP A 157 -8.34 4.65 -13.42
N ALA A 158 -8.50 3.32 -13.56
CA ALA A 158 -7.63 2.34 -12.92
C ALA A 158 -6.17 2.46 -13.37
N LEU A 159 -5.94 2.64 -14.67
CA LEU A 159 -4.60 2.84 -15.23
C LEU A 159 -3.93 4.11 -14.67
N ILE A 160 -4.66 5.21 -14.55
CA ILE A 160 -4.15 6.48 -14.01
C ILE A 160 -3.81 6.33 -12.52
N VAL A 161 -4.69 5.68 -11.73
CA VAL A 161 -4.38 5.40 -10.31
C VAL A 161 -3.19 4.45 -10.19
N GLY A 162 -3.07 3.48 -11.10
CA GLY A 162 -1.93 2.57 -11.18
C GLY A 162 -0.62 3.29 -11.53
N ALA A 163 -0.65 4.23 -12.46
CA ALA A 163 0.51 5.07 -12.77
C ALA A 163 0.92 5.93 -11.56
N ALA A 164 -0.05 6.46 -10.84
CA ALA A 164 0.18 7.17 -9.58
C ALA A 164 0.78 6.24 -8.50
N GLN A 165 0.34 4.97 -8.43
CA GLN A 165 0.94 3.96 -7.55
C GLN A 165 2.40 3.67 -7.95
N ALA A 166 2.70 3.59 -9.24
CA ALA A 166 4.05 3.40 -9.73
C ALA A 166 4.96 4.57 -9.36
N LEU A 167 4.51 5.81 -9.48
CA LEU A 167 5.24 6.98 -9.00
C LEU A 167 5.45 6.97 -7.48
N ALA A 168 4.48 6.42 -6.74
CA ALA A 168 4.54 6.33 -5.28
C ALA A 168 5.46 5.22 -4.75
N THR A 169 6.21 4.53 -5.61
CA THR A 169 7.37 3.71 -5.20
C THR A 169 8.55 4.59 -4.78
N CYS A 170 8.55 5.88 -5.15
CA CYS A 170 9.55 6.84 -4.69
C CYS A 170 9.50 6.98 -3.15
N PRO A 171 10.63 6.80 -2.44
CA PRO A 171 10.69 6.90 -0.99
C PRO A 171 10.22 8.27 -0.48
N GLY A 172 9.38 8.25 0.55
CA GLY A 172 8.74 9.47 1.07
C GLY A 172 7.39 9.81 0.42
N LEU A 173 7.10 9.31 -0.78
CA LEU A 173 5.78 9.47 -1.38
C LEU A 173 4.84 8.38 -0.83
N SER A 174 3.76 8.81 -0.18
CA SER A 174 2.79 7.87 0.38
C SER A 174 2.01 7.16 -0.73
N ARG A 175 2.14 5.84 -0.84
CA ARG A 175 1.38 5.05 -1.81
C ARG A 175 -0.13 5.20 -1.58
N SER A 176 -0.60 5.01 -0.34
CA SER A 176 -2.03 5.18 0.00
C SER A 176 -2.48 6.62 -0.21
N GLY A 177 -1.69 7.61 0.23
CA GLY A 177 -2.00 9.04 0.04
C GLY A 177 -2.13 9.42 -1.43
N THR A 178 -1.22 8.96 -2.27
CA THR A 178 -1.21 9.26 -3.71
C THR A 178 -2.38 8.59 -4.43
N THR A 179 -2.58 7.29 -4.24
CA THR A 179 -3.62 6.54 -4.95
C THR A 179 -5.03 6.97 -4.54
N ILE A 180 -5.26 7.25 -3.24
CA ILE A 180 -6.52 7.78 -2.73
C ILE A 180 -6.79 9.17 -3.32
N SER A 181 -5.79 10.07 -3.29
CA SER A 181 -5.94 11.44 -3.80
C SER A 181 -6.23 11.45 -5.29
N VAL A 182 -5.50 10.68 -6.09
CA VAL A 182 -5.73 10.57 -7.54
C VAL A 182 -7.11 9.95 -7.83
N GLY A 183 -7.53 8.93 -7.08
CA GLY A 183 -8.89 8.40 -7.16
C GLY A 183 -9.95 9.47 -6.92
N CYS A 184 -9.76 10.33 -5.89
CA CYS A 184 -10.64 11.46 -5.62
C CYS A 184 -10.67 12.48 -6.78
N PHE A 185 -9.51 12.81 -7.38
CA PHE A 185 -9.41 13.69 -8.55
C PHE A 185 -10.16 13.14 -9.77
N LEU A 186 -10.15 11.82 -9.95
CA LEU A 186 -10.89 11.14 -11.01
C LEU A 186 -12.40 11.02 -10.74
N GLY A 187 -12.86 11.51 -9.57
CA GLY A 187 -14.26 11.50 -9.18
C GLY A 187 -14.72 10.20 -8.49
N PHE A 188 -13.81 9.44 -7.91
CA PHE A 188 -14.17 8.29 -7.07
C PHE A 188 -14.87 8.77 -5.79
N GLU A 189 -15.87 8.02 -5.34
CA GLU A 189 -16.38 8.14 -3.98
C GLU A 189 -15.23 7.84 -2.99
N ARG A 190 -15.09 8.63 -1.92
CA ARG A 190 -13.95 8.50 -0.98
C ARG A 190 -13.83 7.11 -0.37
N LYS A 191 -14.95 6.50 -0.02
CA LYS A 191 -14.98 5.10 0.45
C LYS A 191 -14.43 4.13 -0.59
N PHE A 192 -14.83 4.32 -1.83
CA PHE A 192 -14.36 3.50 -2.96
C PHE A 192 -12.87 3.75 -3.22
N ALA A 193 -12.40 5.01 -3.21
CA ALA A 193 -11.00 5.34 -3.39
C ALA A 193 -10.10 4.65 -2.34
N VAL A 194 -10.50 4.67 -1.05
CA VAL A 194 -9.78 3.98 0.04
C VAL A 194 -9.80 2.48 -0.16
N ARG A 195 -10.98 1.89 -0.41
CA ARG A 195 -11.12 0.45 -0.63
C ARG A 195 -10.30 -0.03 -1.83
N TYR A 196 -10.42 0.67 -2.96
CA TYR A 196 -9.69 0.34 -4.18
C TYR A 196 -8.17 0.44 -3.98
N SER A 197 -7.69 1.52 -3.33
CA SER A 197 -6.27 1.69 -3.02
C SER A 197 -5.70 0.51 -2.22
N PHE A 198 -6.40 0.05 -1.18
CA PHE A 198 -5.92 -1.06 -0.35
C PHE A 198 -6.02 -2.42 -1.05
N ILE A 199 -7.09 -2.70 -1.78
CA ILE A 199 -7.21 -3.96 -2.52
C ILE A 199 -6.16 -4.00 -3.65
N MET A 200 -5.95 -2.88 -4.37
CA MET A 200 -4.94 -2.77 -5.42
C MET A 200 -3.51 -2.90 -4.86
N SER A 201 -3.29 -2.59 -3.58
CA SER A 201 -1.99 -2.78 -2.96
C SER A 201 -1.61 -4.25 -2.75
N ILE A 202 -2.58 -5.17 -2.70
CA ILE A 202 -2.30 -6.58 -2.45
C ILE A 202 -1.33 -7.17 -3.49
N PRO A 203 -1.62 -7.14 -4.80
CA PRO A 203 -0.68 -7.65 -5.79
C PRO A 203 0.63 -6.84 -5.84
N ALA A 204 0.59 -5.53 -5.58
CA ALA A 204 1.77 -4.68 -5.57
C ALA A 204 2.74 -5.07 -4.43
N VAL A 205 2.22 -5.20 -3.20
CA VAL A 205 3.02 -5.57 -2.01
C VAL A 205 3.51 -7.01 -2.12
N LEU A 206 2.65 -7.94 -2.57
CA LEU A 206 3.09 -9.32 -2.80
C LEU A 206 4.22 -9.40 -3.83
N GLY A 207 4.08 -8.70 -4.96
CA GLY A 207 5.11 -8.67 -6.00
C GLY A 207 6.42 -8.08 -5.50
N ALA A 208 6.38 -6.95 -4.80
CA ALA A 208 7.54 -6.32 -4.19
C ALA A 208 8.22 -7.25 -3.17
N ASN A 209 7.43 -7.89 -2.29
CA ASN A 209 7.96 -8.81 -1.29
C ASN A 209 8.60 -10.06 -1.89
N ILE A 210 8.03 -10.63 -2.97
CA ILE A 210 8.64 -11.77 -3.68
C ILE A 210 10.02 -11.39 -4.25
N LEU A 211 10.13 -10.20 -4.83
CA LEU A 211 11.40 -9.71 -5.38
C LEU A 211 12.42 -9.46 -4.25
N SER A 212 12.02 -8.71 -3.22
CA SER A 212 12.90 -8.38 -2.09
C SER A 212 13.26 -9.60 -1.25
N LEU A 213 12.40 -10.61 -1.15
CA LEU A 213 12.68 -11.86 -0.44
C LEU A 213 13.82 -12.63 -1.11
N LYS A 214 13.87 -12.64 -2.44
CA LYS A 214 14.98 -13.26 -3.19
C LYS A 214 16.31 -12.59 -2.86
N ASP A 215 16.32 -11.26 -2.80
CA ASP A 215 17.52 -10.47 -2.47
C ASP A 215 17.91 -10.67 -1.00
N ALA A 216 16.92 -10.67 -0.09
CA ALA A 216 17.11 -10.84 1.34
C ALA A 216 17.60 -12.25 1.74
N LEU A 217 17.16 -13.30 1.04
CA LEU A 217 17.64 -14.68 1.27
C LEU A 217 19.06 -14.91 0.71
N GLY A 218 19.54 -14.05 -0.20
CA GLY A 218 20.92 -14.03 -0.66
C GLY A 218 21.89 -13.43 0.37
N GLY A 219 21.39 -12.73 1.39
CA GLY A 219 22.13 -12.18 2.51
C GLY A 219 22.18 -13.11 3.73
N GLU A 220 22.89 -12.68 4.79
CA GLU A 220 22.93 -13.42 6.05
C GLU A 220 21.64 -13.20 6.86
N VAL A 221 20.69 -14.14 6.79
CA VAL A 221 19.53 -14.15 7.67
C VAL A 221 19.94 -14.60 9.08
N ILE A 222 19.73 -13.74 10.07
CA ILE A 222 20.04 -14.06 11.48
C ILE A 222 18.85 -14.84 12.07
N TRP A 223 18.83 -16.15 11.87
CA TRP A 223 17.74 -17.04 12.28
C TRP A 223 17.39 -16.98 13.77
N LYS A 224 18.35 -16.70 14.64
CA LYS A 224 18.12 -16.53 16.08
C LYS A 224 17.22 -15.34 16.43
N ASP A 225 17.12 -14.35 15.55
CA ASP A 225 16.31 -13.13 15.74
C ASP A 225 14.90 -13.26 15.17
N VAL A 226 14.58 -14.36 14.47
CA VAL A 226 13.25 -14.60 13.89
C VAL A 226 12.10 -14.45 14.89
N PRO A 227 12.17 -14.94 16.14
CA PRO A 227 11.10 -14.70 17.12
C PRO A 227 10.89 -13.22 17.42
N VAL A 228 11.96 -12.42 17.42
CA VAL A 228 11.90 -10.96 17.60
C VAL A 228 11.27 -10.30 16.38
N TYR A 229 11.61 -10.75 15.17
CA TYR A 229 10.99 -10.28 13.93
C TYR A 229 9.49 -10.55 13.89
N LEU A 230 9.06 -11.77 14.26
CA LEU A 230 7.65 -12.14 14.30
C LEU A 230 6.83 -11.27 15.26
N LEU A 231 7.43 -10.80 16.34
CA LEU A 231 6.76 -9.86 17.22
C LEU A 231 6.51 -8.51 16.53
N GLY A 232 7.50 -7.96 15.81
CA GLY A 232 7.34 -6.74 15.01
C GLY A 232 6.26 -6.90 13.95
N VAL A 233 6.23 -8.05 13.26
CA VAL A 233 5.20 -8.40 12.27
C VAL A 233 3.81 -8.42 12.90
N LEU A 234 3.67 -9.02 14.07
CA LEU A 234 2.39 -9.07 14.81
C LEU A 234 1.93 -7.65 15.21
N VAL A 235 2.85 -6.83 15.70
CA VAL A 235 2.56 -5.43 16.04
C VAL A 235 2.13 -4.68 14.77
N ALA A 236 2.85 -4.81 13.65
CA ALA A 236 2.50 -4.18 12.38
C ALA A 236 1.11 -4.61 11.88
N ALA A 237 0.77 -5.88 12.02
CA ALA A 237 -0.54 -6.41 11.62
C ALA A 237 -1.67 -5.84 12.48
N ILE A 238 -1.53 -5.86 13.82
CA ILE A 238 -2.57 -5.37 14.75
C ILE A 238 -2.77 -3.86 14.58
N VAL A 239 -1.67 -3.09 14.60
CA VAL A 239 -1.71 -1.63 14.45
C VAL A 239 -2.21 -1.25 13.06
N GLY A 240 -1.75 -1.95 12.03
CA GLY A 240 -2.22 -1.77 10.66
C GLY A 240 -3.73 -1.98 10.51
N TYR A 241 -4.27 -3.04 11.09
CA TYR A 241 -5.71 -3.28 11.11
C TYR A 241 -6.48 -2.13 11.78
N ALA A 242 -6.00 -1.65 12.92
CA ALA A 242 -6.61 -0.51 13.61
C ALA A 242 -6.56 0.76 12.73
N CYS A 243 -5.44 1.02 12.04
CA CYS A 243 -5.29 2.16 11.13
C CYS A 243 -6.19 2.06 9.90
N ILE A 244 -6.38 0.86 9.32
CA ILE A 244 -7.36 0.65 8.24
C ILE A 244 -8.78 1.01 8.73
N ARG A 245 -9.16 0.54 9.92
CA ARG A 245 -10.47 0.86 10.52
C ARG A 245 -10.63 2.36 10.73
N LEU A 246 -9.60 3.02 11.25
CA LEU A 246 -9.58 4.46 11.44
C LEU A 246 -9.73 5.21 10.10
N LEU A 247 -8.98 4.81 9.07
CA LEU A 247 -9.05 5.50 7.78
C LEU A 247 -10.40 5.28 7.09
N LYS A 248 -11.03 4.10 7.22
CA LYS A 248 -12.41 3.88 6.78
C LYS A 248 -13.38 4.87 7.42
N MET A 249 -13.29 5.08 8.75
CA MET A 249 -14.14 6.05 9.47
C MET A 249 -13.87 7.51 9.03
N ILE A 250 -12.62 7.85 8.75
CA ILE A 250 -12.23 9.18 8.27
C ILE A 250 -12.76 9.41 6.85
N ALA A 251 -12.69 8.41 5.98
CA ALA A 251 -13.24 8.46 4.63
C ALA A 251 -14.75 8.71 4.62
N ASP A 252 -15.48 8.15 5.60
CA ASP A 252 -16.91 8.40 5.80
C ASP A 252 -17.20 9.87 6.11
N LYS A 253 -16.36 10.50 6.92
CA LYS A 253 -16.44 11.93 7.25
C LYS A 253 -15.92 12.83 6.12
N GLY A 254 -15.17 12.26 5.19
CA GLY A 254 -14.66 12.90 3.99
C GLY A 254 -13.59 13.97 4.24
N LYS A 255 -12.66 13.75 5.17
CA LYS A 255 -11.60 14.71 5.50
C LYS A 255 -10.27 13.99 5.70
N PHE A 256 -9.34 14.15 4.74
CA PHE A 256 -7.95 13.68 4.86
C PHE A 256 -6.97 14.80 5.25
N GLY A 257 -7.46 16.05 5.37
CA GLY A 257 -6.64 17.25 5.52
C GLY A 257 -5.74 17.26 6.76
N ALA A 258 -6.09 16.54 7.83
CA ALA A 258 -5.22 16.42 9.00
C ALA A 258 -3.87 15.77 8.65
N PHE A 259 -3.87 14.77 7.77
CA PHE A 259 -2.65 14.13 7.28
C PHE A 259 -1.85 15.03 6.35
N ALA A 260 -2.52 15.91 5.60
CA ALA A 260 -1.85 16.88 4.73
C ALA A 260 -0.97 17.85 5.51
N TYR A 261 -1.45 18.32 6.67
CA TYR A 261 -0.66 19.20 7.55
C TYR A 261 0.44 18.45 8.29
N TYR A 262 0.30 17.16 8.49
CA TYR A 262 1.31 16.33 9.11
C TYR A 262 2.50 16.10 8.17
N CYS A 263 2.25 15.78 6.90
CA CYS A 263 3.29 15.59 5.87
C CYS A 263 3.94 16.91 5.46
#